data_18d1fdb4f722c35e98831073b0936ac3
#
_entry.id   18d1fdb4f722c35e98831073b0936ac3
#
_cell.length_a   1.000
_cell.length_b   1.000
_cell.length_c   1.000
_cell.angle_alpha   90.00
_cell.angle_beta   90.00
_cell.angle_gamma   90.00
#
_symmetry.space_group_name_H-M   'P 1'
#
loop_
_entity.id
_entity.type
_entity.pdbx_description
1 polymer ?
#
loop_
_entity_poly.entity_id
_entity_poly.type
_entity_poly.pdbx_seq_one_letter_code
_entity_poly.pdbx_strand_id
1 'polypeptide(L)'
;EMEHHSNIVPWQMLCEKTGSKLKVIPINDDGSLNMDEYKSLLTSAVKFVFINHVSNTLGIVNPVKEIIDLAHKNKSKVLIDGAQGAAHFKINLKELDVDYYVASAHKLCGPTGVGFLYGKSELLNSLPPYQGGGEMISTVTFKKTEYADLPHKFEAGTPNIAGVIGFGAAIEYMNSIGFDNIEVYEKELLDYATENLKKIENIKIYGDVDDKISVISFNIGNHHPSDIGSILDQY
;
A
#
# COMPACT_ATOMS: atom_id res chain seq x y z
N GLU A 1 -7.90 -9.77 -3.76
CA GLU A 1 -8.22 -9.49 -5.19
C GLU A 1 -7.97 -8.04 -5.59
N MET A 2 -8.10 -7.08 -4.73
CA MET A 2 -7.97 -5.65 -5.05
C MET A 2 -6.54 -5.09 -4.99
N GLU A 3 -5.52 -5.94 -4.96
CA GLU A 3 -4.13 -5.52 -4.84
C GLU A 3 -3.60 -4.85 -6.11
N HIS A 4 -2.74 -3.85 -5.95
CA HIS A 4 -1.95 -3.31 -7.03
C HIS A 4 -0.90 -4.32 -7.49
N HIS A 5 -0.53 -4.30 -8.77
CA HIS A 5 0.44 -5.26 -9.35
C HIS A 5 1.77 -5.30 -8.58
N SER A 6 2.23 -4.19 -8.01
CA SER A 6 3.44 -4.14 -7.18
C SER A 6 3.34 -4.98 -5.89
N ASN A 7 2.12 -5.26 -5.44
CA ASN A 7 1.85 -6.14 -4.30
C ASN A 7 1.31 -7.53 -4.72
N ILE A 8 1.44 -7.90 -5.99
CA ILE A 8 1.11 -9.23 -6.51
C ILE A 8 2.37 -9.90 -7.11
N VAL A 9 2.99 -9.22 -8.09
CA VAL A 9 4.05 -9.82 -8.92
C VAL A 9 5.27 -10.28 -8.10
N PRO A 10 5.80 -9.51 -7.12
CA PRO A 10 6.94 -9.97 -6.33
C PRO A 10 6.65 -11.29 -5.57
N TRP A 11 5.41 -11.45 -5.12
CA TRP A 11 4.99 -12.64 -4.38
C TRP A 11 4.78 -13.85 -5.30
N GLN A 12 4.31 -13.65 -6.53
CA GLN A 12 4.29 -14.69 -7.56
C GLN A 12 5.70 -15.18 -7.85
N MET A 13 6.64 -14.26 -8.11
CA MET A 13 8.06 -14.60 -8.34
C MET A 13 8.69 -15.33 -7.15
N LEU A 14 8.36 -14.90 -5.91
CA LEU A 14 8.83 -15.59 -4.71
C LEU A 14 8.26 -17.01 -4.61
N CYS A 15 6.98 -17.19 -4.88
CA CYS A 15 6.32 -18.49 -4.86
C CYS A 15 6.91 -19.46 -5.90
N GLU A 16 7.17 -18.99 -7.11
CA GLU A 16 7.84 -19.76 -8.16
C GLU A 16 9.24 -20.22 -7.71
N LYS A 17 10.00 -19.32 -7.09
CA LYS A 17 11.37 -19.62 -6.62
C LYS A 17 11.41 -20.57 -5.44
N THR A 18 10.43 -20.51 -4.54
CA THR A 18 10.44 -21.26 -3.26
C THR A 18 9.53 -22.48 -3.24
N GLY A 19 8.66 -22.67 -4.24
CA GLY A 19 7.62 -23.69 -4.24
C GLY A 19 6.45 -23.36 -3.29
N SER A 20 6.40 -22.16 -2.72
CA SER A 20 5.29 -21.68 -1.90
C SER A 20 4.05 -21.42 -2.75
N LYS A 21 2.88 -21.29 -2.11
CA LYS A 21 1.61 -21.06 -2.80
C LYS A 21 1.05 -19.70 -2.39
N LEU A 22 0.70 -18.89 -3.39
CA LEU A 22 -0.06 -17.68 -3.20
C LEU A 22 -1.55 -18.03 -3.08
N LYS A 23 -2.20 -17.53 -2.04
CA LYS A 23 -3.66 -17.61 -1.87
C LYS A 23 -4.22 -16.20 -1.94
N VAL A 24 -5.36 -16.06 -2.60
CA VAL A 24 -6.02 -14.77 -2.81
C VAL A 24 -7.23 -14.67 -1.89
N ILE A 25 -7.34 -13.56 -1.17
CA ILE A 25 -8.53 -13.22 -0.39
C ILE A 25 -9.51 -12.58 -1.37
N PRO A 26 -10.73 -13.14 -1.54
CA PRO A 26 -11.72 -12.57 -2.45
C PRO A 26 -12.33 -11.28 -1.90
N ILE A 27 -13.02 -10.56 -2.76
CA ILE A 27 -13.84 -9.40 -2.39
C ILE A 27 -15.33 -9.79 -2.45
N ASN A 28 -16.14 -9.05 -1.71
CA ASN A 28 -17.59 -9.12 -1.77
C ASN A 28 -18.13 -8.34 -2.98
N ASP A 29 -19.42 -8.44 -3.25
CA ASP A 29 -20.07 -7.75 -4.38
C ASP A 29 -19.98 -6.22 -4.29
N ASP A 30 -19.88 -5.66 -3.08
CA ASP A 30 -19.68 -4.23 -2.82
C ASP A 30 -18.22 -3.79 -2.99
N GLY A 31 -17.32 -4.73 -3.24
CA GLY A 31 -15.88 -4.50 -3.38
C GLY A 31 -15.09 -4.57 -2.07
N SER A 32 -15.74 -4.69 -0.92
CA SER A 32 -15.07 -4.87 0.38
C SER A 32 -14.34 -6.21 0.46
N LEU A 33 -13.31 -6.30 1.30
CA LEU A 33 -12.58 -7.54 1.51
C LEU A 33 -13.45 -8.58 2.23
N ASN A 34 -13.48 -9.81 1.72
CA ASN A 34 -14.20 -10.89 2.39
C ASN A 34 -13.42 -11.39 3.60
N MET A 35 -13.75 -10.84 4.77
CA MET A 35 -13.07 -11.15 6.03
C MET A 35 -13.34 -12.56 6.57
N ASP A 36 -14.46 -13.17 6.21
CA ASP A 36 -14.74 -14.55 6.62
C ASP A 36 -13.86 -15.51 5.84
N GLU A 37 -13.70 -15.28 4.53
CA GLU A 37 -12.80 -16.06 3.71
C GLU A 37 -11.33 -15.81 4.11
N TYR A 38 -10.96 -14.57 4.46
CA TYR A 38 -9.64 -14.30 5.05
C TYR A 38 -9.37 -15.17 6.28
N LYS A 39 -10.31 -15.24 7.22
CA LYS A 39 -10.19 -16.07 8.43
C LYS A 39 -10.06 -17.55 8.08
N SER A 40 -10.80 -18.03 7.09
CA SER A 40 -10.73 -19.43 6.63
C SER A 40 -9.39 -19.78 6.00
N LEU A 41 -8.79 -18.86 5.26
CA LEU A 41 -7.49 -19.01 4.61
C LEU A 41 -6.31 -18.99 5.58
N LEU A 42 -6.46 -18.39 6.78
CA LEU A 42 -5.43 -18.25 7.81
C LEU A 42 -5.17 -19.59 8.54
N THR A 43 -4.55 -20.54 7.84
CA THR A 43 -4.08 -21.79 8.44
C THR A 43 -2.66 -21.64 8.98
N SER A 44 -2.19 -22.60 9.78
CA SER A 44 -0.82 -22.62 10.32
C SER A 44 0.28 -22.67 9.24
N ALA A 45 -0.09 -23.00 8.00
CA ALA A 45 0.82 -22.99 6.85
C ALA A 45 1.08 -21.57 6.31
N VAL A 46 0.20 -20.60 6.58
CA VAL A 46 0.36 -19.20 6.15
C VAL A 46 1.50 -18.57 6.93
N LYS A 47 2.48 -18.00 6.23
CA LYS A 47 3.65 -17.33 6.82
C LYS A 47 3.58 -15.82 6.69
N PHE A 48 3.00 -15.32 5.60
CA PHE A 48 2.89 -13.90 5.30
C PHE A 48 1.49 -13.56 4.80
N VAL A 49 1.05 -12.35 5.14
CA VAL A 49 -0.12 -11.67 4.59
C VAL A 49 0.36 -10.38 3.94
N PHE A 50 -0.04 -10.17 2.70
CA PHE A 50 0.26 -8.97 1.93
C PHE A 50 -1.06 -8.32 1.55
N ILE A 51 -1.25 -7.05 1.92
CA ILE A 51 -2.52 -6.37 1.66
C ILE A 51 -2.31 -4.86 1.50
N ASN A 52 -3.08 -4.24 0.62
CA ASN A 52 -3.11 -2.79 0.55
C ASN A 52 -3.89 -2.20 1.73
N HIS A 53 -3.46 -1.05 2.21
CA HIS A 53 -4.19 -0.28 3.21
C HIS A 53 -5.47 0.29 2.59
N VAL A 54 -5.33 0.83 1.38
CA VAL A 54 -6.43 1.40 0.59
C VAL A 54 -6.30 0.94 -0.85
N SER A 55 -7.39 0.51 -1.44
CA SER A 55 -7.44 0.14 -2.85
C SER A 55 -7.22 1.35 -3.75
N ASN A 56 -6.23 1.28 -4.63
CA ASN A 56 -5.98 2.32 -5.64
C ASN A 56 -7.08 2.40 -6.71
N THR A 57 -7.87 1.36 -6.87
CA THR A 57 -8.94 1.28 -7.88
C THR A 57 -10.31 1.62 -7.30
N LEU A 58 -10.65 1.06 -6.13
CA LEU A 58 -11.96 1.23 -5.51
C LEU A 58 -12.00 2.34 -4.46
N GLY A 59 -10.83 2.75 -3.96
CA GLY A 59 -10.72 3.69 -2.85
C GLY A 59 -11.06 3.11 -1.47
N ILE A 60 -11.45 1.86 -1.40
CA ILE A 60 -11.90 1.19 -0.17
C ILE A 60 -10.75 1.11 0.85
N VAL A 61 -11.01 1.50 2.08
CA VAL A 61 -10.09 1.36 3.21
C VAL A 61 -10.24 -0.02 3.83
N ASN A 62 -9.18 -0.82 3.81
CA ASN A 62 -9.20 -2.16 4.40
C ASN A 62 -9.04 -2.12 5.91
N PRO A 63 -9.65 -3.05 6.66
CA PRO A 63 -9.58 -3.13 8.12
C PRO A 63 -8.22 -3.72 8.56
N VAL A 64 -7.11 -2.99 8.23
CA VAL A 64 -5.74 -3.50 8.40
C VAL A 64 -5.40 -3.85 9.84
N LYS A 65 -5.97 -3.15 10.83
CA LYS A 65 -5.73 -3.48 12.24
C LYS A 65 -6.29 -4.86 12.59
N GLU A 66 -7.52 -5.17 12.18
CA GLU A 66 -8.11 -6.51 12.39
C GLU A 66 -7.31 -7.58 11.64
N ILE A 67 -6.91 -7.29 10.41
CA ILE A 67 -6.11 -8.20 9.58
C ILE A 67 -4.78 -8.53 10.25
N ILE A 68 -4.07 -7.53 10.77
CA ILE A 68 -2.80 -7.70 11.48
C ILE A 68 -3.00 -8.54 12.75
N ASP A 69 -4.00 -8.22 13.56
CA ASP A 69 -4.27 -8.93 14.81
C ASP A 69 -4.57 -10.41 14.58
N LEU A 70 -5.35 -10.73 13.55
CA LEU A 70 -5.66 -12.10 13.17
C LEU A 70 -4.43 -12.83 12.62
N ALA A 71 -3.63 -12.18 11.77
CA ALA A 71 -2.39 -12.74 11.24
C ALA A 71 -1.39 -13.04 12.36
N HIS A 72 -1.21 -12.13 13.32
CA HIS A 72 -0.31 -12.32 14.45
C HIS A 72 -0.77 -13.45 15.38
N LYS A 73 -2.08 -13.60 15.63
CA LYS A 73 -2.61 -14.78 16.34
C LYS A 73 -2.27 -16.08 15.63
N ASN A 74 -2.21 -16.06 14.30
CA ASN A 74 -1.78 -17.20 13.47
C ASN A 74 -0.25 -17.33 13.35
N LYS A 75 0.54 -16.43 13.96
CA LYS A 75 2.01 -16.33 13.83
C LYS A 75 2.48 -16.00 12.40
N SER A 76 1.64 -15.41 11.59
CA SER A 76 1.96 -14.87 10.27
C SER A 76 2.47 -13.44 10.37
N LYS A 77 3.38 -13.06 9.47
CA LYS A 77 3.86 -11.68 9.31
C LYS A 77 2.97 -10.92 8.34
N VAL A 78 2.90 -9.60 8.49
CA VAL A 78 2.06 -8.75 7.65
C VAL A 78 2.88 -7.64 7.03
N LEU A 79 2.76 -7.49 5.70
CA LEU A 79 3.20 -6.32 4.97
C LEU A 79 1.98 -5.57 4.46
N ILE A 80 1.92 -4.28 4.77
CA ILE A 80 0.89 -3.37 4.28
C ILE A 80 1.45 -2.51 3.15
N ASP A 81 0.82 -2.57 1.98
CA ASP A 81 1.02 -1.58 0.93
C ASP A 81 0.22 -0.32 1.29
N GLY A 82 0.93 0.65 1.83
CA GLY A 82 0.38 1.93 2.26
C GLY A 82 0.45 3.02 1.20
N ALA A 83 0.75 2.69 -0.05
CA ALA A 83 0.99 3.67 -1.11
C ALA A 83 -0.17 4.65 -1.31
N GLN A 84 -1.40 4.23 -1.11
CA GLN A 84 -2.56 5.11 -1.08
C GLN A 84 -2.81 5.65 0.34
N GLY A 85 -2.96 4.80 1.34
CA GLY A 85 -3.38 5.20 2.68
C GLY A 85 -2.49 6.27 3.32
N ALA A 86 -1.18 6.24 3.08
CA ALA A 86 -0.25 7.21 3.64
C ALA A 86 -0.49 8.66 3.19
N ALA A 87 -1.20 8.87 2.08
CA ALA A 87 -1.51 10.19 1.55
C ALA A 87 -2.80 10.80 2.11
N HIS A 88 -3.72 9.97 2.61
CA HIS A 88 -5.09 10.40 2.90
C HIS A 88 -5.39 10.57 4.39
N PHE A 89 -4.73 9.81 5.27
CA PHE A 89 -4.97 9.90 6.71
C PHE A 89 -3.71 9.63 7.53
N LYS A 90 -3.75 10.09 8.79
CA LYS A 90 -2.64 9.91 9.72
C LYS A 90 -2.49 8.44 10.11
N ILE A 91 -1.29 7.90 9.96
CA ILE A 91 -0.97 6.51 10.27
C ILE A 91 0.01 6.44 11.44
N ASN A 92 -0.32 5.62 12.43
CA ASN A 92 0.59 5.27 13.51
C ASN A 92 1.00 3.79 13.39
N LEU A 93 2.18 3.55 12.81
CA LEU A 93 2.68 2.19 12.55
C LEU A 93 2.93 1.38 13.83
N LYS A 94 3.22 2.05 14.96
CA LYS A 94 3.40 1.39 16.26
C LYS A 94 2.07 0.91 16.84
N GLU A 95 1.02 1.71 16.75
CA GLU A 95 -0.33 1.33 17.19
C GLU A 95 -0.94 0.25 16.31
N LEU A 96 -0.67 0.28 15.00
CA LEU A 96 -1.03 -0.79 14.08
C LEU A 96 -0.32 -2.10 14.41
N ASP A 97 0.87 -2.03 15.04
CA ASP A 97 1.75 -3.18 15.28
C ASP A 97 2.12 -3.93 13.99
N VAL A 98 2.18 -3.22 12.86
CA VAL A 98 2.50 -3.81 11.55
C VAL A 98 3.95 -4.30 11.49
N ASP A 99 4.20 -5.42 10.83
CA ASP A 99 5.55 -5.96 10.64
C ASP A 99 6.32 -5.18 9.57
N TYR A 100 5.67 -4.87 8.44
CA TYR A 100 6.23 -4.08 7.34
C TYR A 100 5.19 -3.14 6.75
N TYR A 101 5.61 -1.95 6.33
CA TYR A 101 4.77 -0.95 5.68
C TYR A 101 5.55 -0.24 4.58
N VAL A 102 4.97 -0.10 3.40
CA VAL A 102 5.61 0.56 2.26
C VAL A 102 4.76 1.72 1.75
N ALA A 103 5.42 2.79 1.31
CA ALA A 103 4.76 3.89 0.61
C ALA A 103 5.72 4.60 -0.36
N SER A 104 5.14 5.37 -1.28
CA SER A 104 5.86 6.09 -2.34
C SER A 104 5.67 7.60 -2.19
N ALA A 105 6.76 8.35 -2.23
CA ALA A 105 6.76 9.80 -2.01
C ALA A 105 5.87 10.57 -3.00
N HIS A 106 5.82 10.15 -4.28
CA HIS A 106 5.05 10.88 -5.30
C HIS A 106 3.53 10.89 -5.05
N LYS A 107 3.02 10.02 -4.19
CA LYS A 107 1.62 10.03 -3.74
C LYS A 107 1.37 10.92 -2.52
N LEU A 108 2.47 11.33 -1.83
CA LEU A 108 2.46 12.23 -0.68
C LEU A 108 3.01 13.62 -1.07
N CYS A 109 2.62 14.16 -2.21
CA CYS A 109 3.12 15.44 -2.74
C CYS A 109 4.64 15.50 -2.93
N GLY A 110 5.34 14.38 -2.84
CA GLY A 110 6.80 14.27 -2.93
C GLY A 110 7.30 13.93 -4.33
N PRO A 111 8.63 13.82 -4.51
CA PRO A 111 9.24 13.51 -5.79
C PRO A 111 9.04 12.05 -6.21
N THR A 112 9.13 11.79 -7.51
CA THR A 112 9.21 10.44 -8.07
C THR A 112 10.55 9.77 -7.72
N GLY A 113 10.60 8.43 -7.79
CA GLY A 113 11.82 7.65 -7.57
C GLY A 113 12.28 7.57 -6.10
N VAL A 114 11.41 7.93 -5.15
CA VAL A 114 11.64 7.83 -3.71
C VAL A 114 10.44 7.15 -3.05
N GLY A 115 10.72 6.35 -2.05
CA GLY A 115 9.74 5.71 -1.19
C GLY A 115 10.41 5.19 0.07
N PHE A 116 9.67 4.55 0.93
CA PHE A 116 10.24 3.93 2.12
C PHE A 116 9.66 2.55 2.39
N LEU A 117 10.45 1.74 3.05
CA LEU A 117 10.04 0.52 3.74
C LEU A 117 10.24 0.75 5.24
N TYR A 118 9.15 0.72 5.99
CA TYR A 118 9.20 0.51 7.44
C TYR A 118 9.21 -0.99 7.74
N GLY A 119 9.97 -1.39 8.73
CA GLY A 119 9.91 -2.75 9.27
C GLY A 119 10.33 -2.78 10.73
N LYS A 120 9.79 -3.74 11.50
CA LYS A 120 10.25 -3.99 12.87
C LYS A 120 11.74 -4.35 12.85
N SER A 121 12.54 -3.74 13.72
CA SER A 121 14.02 -3.85 13.68
C SER A 121 14.50 -5.31 13.77
N GLU A 122 13.87 -6.13 14.60
CA GLU A 122 14.21 -7.55 14.73
C GLU A 122 13.96 -8.34 13.44
N LEU A 123 12.91 -7.97 12.69
CA LEU A 123 12.58 -8.60 11.40
C LEU A 123 13.57 -8.16 10.32
N LEU A 124 13.83 -6.86 10.21
CA LEU A 124 14.81 -6.32 9.26
C LEU A 124 16.21 -6.87 9.52
N ASN A 125 16.63 -7.00 10.78
CA ASN A 125 17.92 -7.59 11.14
C ASN A 125 18.05 -9.06 10.71
N SER A 126 16.95 -9.81 10.70
CA SER A 126 16.93 -11.21 10.27
C SER A 126 17.01 -11.42 8.75
N LEU A 127 16.71 -10.39 7.96
CA LEU A 127 16.74 -10.46 6.50
C LEU A 127 18.17 -10.27 5.96
N PRO A 128 18.55 -10.93 4.85
CA PRO A 128 19.77 -10.58 4.14
C PRO A 128 19.64 -9.21 3.47
N PRO A 129 20.75 -8.54 3.11
CA PRO A 129 20.69 -7.35 2.26
C PRO A 129 19.96 -7.65 0.94
N TYR A 130 19.24 -6.66 0.41
CA TYR A 130 18.56 -6.80 -0.87
C TYR A 130 19.50 -6.58 -2.05
N GLN A 131 20.37 -5.57 -1.95
CA GLN A 131 21.38 -5.24 -2.96
C GLN A 131 22.75 -5.19 -2.32
N GLY A 132 23.82 -5.39 -3.11
CA GLY A 132 25.20 -5.24 -2.67
C GLY A 132 25.85 -4.02 -3.34
N GLY A 133 26.69 -3.28 -2.59
CA GLY A 133 27.40 -2.11 -3.09
C GLY A 133 28.16 -1.38 -1.98
N GLY A 134 28.54 -0.14 -2.22
CA GLY A 134 29.06 0.76 -1.19
C GLY A 134 27.99 1.16 -0.18
N GLU A 135 28.36 1.84 0.87
CA GLU A 135 27.52 2.39 1.97
C GLU A 135 26.83 1.32 2.85
N MET A 136 26.40 0.18 2.28
CA MET A 136 25.66 -0.87 3.00
C MET A 136 26.55 -1.88 3.73
N ILE A 137 27.85 -1.60 3.80
CA ILE A 137 28.88 -2.47 4.38
C ILE A 137 29.58 -1.80 5.55
N SER A 138 30.08 -2.60 6.53
CA SER A 138 31.00 -2.15 7.58
C SER A 138 32.44 -2.54 7.28
N THR A 139 32.67 -3.74 6.75
CA THR A 139 33.99 -4.23 6.39
C THR A 139 33.90 -5.09 5.12
N VAL A 140 34.84 -4.88 4.19
CA VAL A 140 34.95 -5.68 2.97
C VAL A 140 36.38 -6.21 2.81
N THR A 141 36.47 -7.50 2.55
CA THR A 141 37.68 -8.18 2.09
C THR A 141 37.35 -9.03 0.87
N PHE A 142 38.33 -9.49 0.13
CA PHE A 142 38.11 -10.44 -0.97
C PHE A 142 37.50 -11.80 -0.51
N LYS A 143 37.54 -12.10 0.79
CA LYS A 143 37.03 -13.36 1.34
C LYS A 143 35.68 -13.21 2.04
N LYS A 144 35.38 -12.03 2.61
CA LYS A 144 34.21 -11.82 3.46
C LYS A 144 33.77 -10.37 3.45
N THR A 145 32.47 -10.16 3.50
CA THR A 145 31.82 -8.86 3.71
C THR A 145 31.04 -8.89 5.02
N GLU A 146 31.15 -7.84 5.80
CA GLU A 146 30.28 -7.55 6.94
C GLU A 146 29.42 -6.34 6.60
N TYR A 147 28.13 -6.46 6.89
CA TYR A 147 27.15 -5.45 6.51
C TYR A 147 27.00 -4.38 7.57
N ALA A 148 26.62 -3.19 7.17
CA ALA A 148 26.28 -2.09 8.05
C ALA A 148 25.00 -2.39 8.87
N ASP A 149 24.82 -1.64 9.95
CA ASP A 149 23.56 -1.67 10.72
C ASP A 149 22.39 -1.04 9.95
N LEU A 150 21.19 -1.25 10.46
CA LEU A 150 19.99 -0.58 9.94
C LEU A 150 20.10 0.93 10.15
N PRO A 151 19.62 1.76 9.20
CA PRO A 151 18.96 1.39 7.95
C PRO A 151 19.92 1.07 6.79
N HIS A 152 21.21 1.40 6.89
CA HIS A 152 22.19 1.37 5.81
C HIS A 152 22.36 -0.01 5.17
N LYS A 153 22.15 -1.09 5.91
CA LYS A 153 22.16 -2.47 5.41
C LYS A 153 21.34 -2.68 4.13
N PHE A 154 20.27 -1.90 3.92
CA PHE A 154 19.38 -1.99 2.77
C PHE A 154 19.53 -0.86 1.77
N GLU A 155 20.51 0.03 1.96
CA GLU A 155 20.71 1.24 1.16
C GLU A 155 22.07 1.16 0.43
N ALA A 156 22.12 0.41 -0.67
CA ALA A 156 23.33 0.18 -1.43
C ALA A 156 23.62 1.35 -2.41
N GLY A 157 24.83 1.91 -2.30
CA GLY A 157 25.32 3.00 -3.16
C GLY A 157 24.83 4.37 -2.72
N THR A 158 25.26 5.42 -3.42
CA THR A 158 24.85 6.80 -3.13
C THR A 158 23.34 6.94 -3.31
N PRO A 159 22.59 7.36 -2.25
CA PRO A 159 21.15 7.46 -2.32
C PRO A 159 20.69 8.62 -3.21
N ASN A 160 19.39 8.65 -3.55
CA ASN A 160 18.75 9.80 -4.20
C ASN A 160 18.60 10.96 -3.19
N ILE A 161 19.71 11.67 -2.92
CA ILE A 161 19.79 12.69 -1.88
C ILE A 161 18.74 13.79 -2.08
N ALA A 162 18.66 14.35 -3.30
CA ALA A 162 17.71 15.40 -3.63
C ALA A 162 16.26 14.94 -3.46
N GLY A 163 15.95 13.71 -3.90
CA GLY A 163 14.62 13.13 -3.74
C GLY A 163 14.24 12.91 -2.29
N VAL A 164 15.16 12.44 -1.44
CA VAL A 164 14.89 12.23 0.00
C VAL A 164 14.67 13.55 0.72
N ILE A 165 15.47 14.59 0.43
CA ILE A 165 15.26 15.93 0.99
C ILE A 165 13.92 16.50 0.54
N GLY A 166 13.59 16.38 -0.76
CA GLY A 166 12.29 16.81 -1.30
C GLY A 166 11.12 16.06 -0.68
N PHE A 167 11.29 14.78 -0.36
CA PHE A 167 10.26 14.02 0.35
C PHE A 167 10.06 14.51 1.79
N GLY A 168 11.14 14.88 2.50
CA GLY A 168 11.06 15.54 3.81
C GLY A 168 10.22 16.83 3.75
N ALA A 169 10.49 17.70 2.78
CA ALA A 169 9.72 18.93 2.57
C ALA A 169 8.24 18.65 2.24
N ALA A 170 7.94 17.60 1.47
CA ALA A 170 6.57 17.19 1.17
C ALA A 170 5.82 16.72 2.44
N ILE A 171 6.49 15.97 3.32
CA ILE A 171 5.90 15.56 4.61
C ILE A 171 5.61 16.78 5.50
N GLU A 172 6.52 17.74 5.55
CA GLU A 172 6.31 19.01 6.29
C GLU A 172 5.12 19.79 5.72
N TYR A 173 5.00 19.86 4.40
CA TYR A 173 3.86 20.48 3.72
C TYR A 173 2.53 19.82 4.11
N MET A 174 2.43 18.48 4.01
CA MET A 174 1.22 17.75 4.39
C MET A 174 0.88 17.92 5.87
N ASN A 175 1.88 17.90 6.75
CA ASN A 175 1.70 18.16 8.17
C ASN A 175 1.21 19.59 8.44
N SER A 176 1.61 20.58 7.63
CA SER A 176 1.15 21.97 7.77
C SER A 176 -0.32 22.16 7.39
N ILE A 177 -0.84 21.35 6.46
CA ILE A 177 -2.28 21.27 6.14
C ILE A 177 -3.02 20.54 7.26
N GLY A 178 -2.45 19.47 7.77
CA GLY A 178 -3.01 18.56 8.75
C GLY A 178 -3.88 17.48 8.13
N PHE A 179 -3.61 16.22 8.49
CA PHE A 179 -4.34 15.06 7.93
C PHE A 179 -5.84 15.10 8.23
N ASP A 180 -6.24 15.58 9.40
CA ASP A 180 -7.66 15.73 9.75
C ASP A 180 -8.39 16.68 8.78
N ASN A 181 -7.74 17.77 8.35
CA ASN A 181 -8.29 18.68 7.34
C ASN A 181 -8.36 18.07 5.96
N ILE A 182 -7.34 17.28 5.58
CA ILE A 182 -7.31 16.55 4.30
C ILE A 182 -8.48 15.58 4.26
N GLU A 183 -8.65 14.77 5.29
CA GLU A 183 -9.69 13.75 5.40
C GLU A 183 -11.09 14.35 5.30
N VAL A 184 -11.35 15.43 6.04
CA VAL A 184 -12.64 16.15 6.00
C VAL A 184 -12.92 16.70 4.59
N TYR A 185 -11.94 17.38 3.99
CA TYR A 185 -12.13 17.99 2.66
C TYR A 185 -12.30 16.93 1.56
N GLU A 186 -11.53 15.86 1.59
CA GLU A 186 -11.67 14.76 0.64
C GLU A 186 -13.03 14.05 0.79
N LYS A 187 -13.53 13.90 2.02
CA LYS A 187 -14.85 13.35 2.27
C LYS A 187 -15.97 14.22 1.68
N GLU A 188 -15.89 15.53 1.86
CA GLU A 188 -16.84 16.47 1.26
C GLU A 188 -16.87 16.36 -0.27
N LEU A 189 -15.69 16.28 -0.91
CA LEU A 189 -15.59 16.12 -2.36
C LEU A 189 -16.12 14.76 -2.83
N LEU A 190 -15.82 13.69 -2.09
CA LEU A 190 -16.30 12.33 -2.39
C LEU A 190 -17.83 12.29 -2.34
N ASP A 191 -18.42 12.82 -1.28
CA ASP A 191 -19.87 12.83 -1.08
C ASP A 191 -20.54 13.64 -2.20
N TYR A 192 -20.06 14.85 -2.47
CA TYR A 192 -20.58 15.70 -3.54
C TYR A 192 -20.50 15.00 -4.91
N ALA A 193 -19.35 14.41 -5.25
CA ALA A 193 -19.18 13.73 -6.52
C ALA A 193 -20.07 12.49 -6.62
N THR A 194 -20.14 11.68 -5.56
CA THR A 194 -20.95 10.46 -5.53
C THR A 194 -22.43 10.76 -5.67
N GLU A 195 -22.95 11.76 -4.94
CA GLU A 195 -24.34 12.20 -5.04
C GLU A 195 -24.72 12.68 -6.46
N ASN A 196 -23.82 13.39 -7.11
CA ASN A 196 -24.07 13.87 -8.48
C ASN A 196 -23.95 12.76 -9.52
N LEU A 197 -22.98 11.87 -9.37
CA LEU A 197 -22.85 10.72 -10.25
C LEU A 197 -24.08 9.81 -10.15
N LYS A 198 -24.60 9.55 -8.96
CA LYS A 198 -25.81 8.72 -8.74
C LYS A 198 -27.08 9.28 -9.44
N LYS A 199 -27.08 10.54 -9.90
CA LYS A 199 -28.19 11.12 -10.69
C LYS A 199 -28.12 10.75 -12.18
N ILE A 200 -26.98 10.22 -12.64
CA ILE A 200 -26.79 9.82 -14.03
C ILE A 200 -27.48 8.48 -14.25
N GLU A 201 -28.33 8.42 -15.27
CA GLU A 201 -29.07 7.20 -15.62
C GLU A 201 -28.10 6.06 -16.01
N ASN A 202 -28.37 4.87 -15.52
CA ASN A 202 -27.59 3.66 -15.78
C ASN A 202 -26.12 3.72 -15.30
N ILE A 203 -25.77 4.61 -14.36
CA ILE A 203 -24.44 4.59 -13.76
C ILE A 203 -24.32 3.39 -12.82
N LYS A 204 -23.15 2.78 -12.82
CA LYS A 204 -22.73 1.78 -11.83
C LYS A 204 -21.45 2.24 -11.18
N ILE A 205 -21.50 2.55 -9.87
CA ILE A 205 -20.32 2.86 -9.06
C ILE A 205 -19.81 1.56 -8.45
N TYR A 206 -18.50 1.33 -8.53
CA TYR A 206 -17.83 0.18 -7.93
C TYR A 206 -17.19 0.59 -6.60
N GLY A 207 -17.34 -0.25 -5.59
CA GLY A 207 -16.86 0.08 -4.25
C GLY A 207 -17.61 1.26 -3.63
N ASP A 208 -18.94 1.26 -3.72
CA ASP A 208 -19.82 2.24 -3.09
C ASP A 208 -20.09 1.84 -1.63
N VAL A 209 -19.06 2.05 -0.80
CA VAL A 209 -19.04 1.74 0.65
C VAL A 209 -18.70 3.00 1.44
N ASP A 210 -19.00 3.00 2.74
CA ASP A 210 -18.77 4.16 3.62
C ASP A 210 -17.27 4.40 3.87
N ASP A 211 -16.51 3.33 4.13
CA ASP A 211 -15.08 3.40 4.42
C ASP A 211 -14.26 3.46 3.13
N LYS A 212 -14.16 4.65 2.55
CA LYS A 212 -13.35 4.87 1.34
C LYS A 212 -12.78 6.28 1.26
N ILE A 213 -11.69 6.39 0.51
CA ILE A 213 -11.06 7.67 0.15
C ILE A 213 -11.72 8.27 -1.11
N SER A 214 -11.29 9.47 -1.51
CA SER A 214 -11.82 10.23 -2.65
C SER A 214 -11.47 9.62 -4.03
N VAL A 215 -11.64 8.32 -4.19
CA VAL A 215 -11.51 7.57 -5.46
C VAL A 215 -12.86 6.99 -5.83
N ILE A 216 -13.34 7.28 -7.05
CA ILE A 216 -14.60 6.76 -7.57
C ILE A 216 -14.35 6.04 -8.89
N SER A 217 -14.62 4.74 -8.92
CA SER A 217 -14.62 3.93 -10.13
C SER A 217 -16.06 3.68 -10.58
N PHE A 218 -16.38 4.00 -11.82
CA PHE A 218 -17.74 3.85 -12.33
C PHE A 218 -17.77 3.43 -13.80
N ASN A 219 -18.92 2.96 -14.24
CA ASN A 219 -19.26 2.76 -15.64
C ASN A 219 -20.69 3.25 -15.91
N ILE A 220 -21.02 3.50 -17.17
CA ILE A 220 -22.34 3.99 -17.59
C ILE A 220 -22.93 2.99 -18.60
N GLY A 221 -23.99 2.31 -18.21
CA GLY A 221 -24.66 1.32 -19.04
C GLY A 221 -23.69 0.29 -19.62
N ASN A 222 -23.79 0.04 -20.92
CA ASN A 222 -22.94 -0.91 -21.65
C ASN A 222 -21.80 -0.22 -22.42
N HIS A 223 -21.51 1.06 -22.16
CA HIS A 223 -20.41 1.75 -22.81
C HIS A 223 -19.07 1.19 -22.35
N HIS A 224 -18.12 1.10 -23.28
CA HIS A 224 -16.78 0.65 -22.94
C HIS A 224 -16.07 1.71 -22.07
N PRO A 225 -15.37 1.33 -20.97
CA PRO A 225 -14.71 2.30 -20.09
C PRO A 225 -13.74 3.25 -20.80
N SER A 226 -13.05 2.76 -21.85
CA SER A 226 -12.14 3.60 -22.64
C SER A 226 -12.86 4.70 -23.41
N ASP A 227 -14.09 4.46 -23.87
CA ASP A 227 -14.89 5.47 -24.58
C ASP A 227 -15.34 6.56 -23.61
N ILE A 228 -15.78 6.17 -22.41
CA ILE A 228 -16.12 7.10 -21.34
C ILE A 228 -14.89 7.95 -20.97
N GLY A 229 -13.73 7.31 -20.76
CA GLY A 229 -12.49 8.01 -20.46
C GLY A 229 -12.06 8.97 -21.56
N SER A 230 -12.18 8.58 -22.83
CA SER A 230 -11.84 9.43 -23.97
C SER A 230 -12.75 10.65 -24.10
N ILE A 231 -14.04 10.51 -23.76
CA ILE A 231 -14.99 11.63 -23.76
C ILE A 231 -14.65 12.58 -22.61
N LEU A 232 -14.42 12.06 -21.40
CA LEU A 232 -14.08 12.87 -20.24
C LEU A 232 -12.75 13.63 -20.39
N ASP A 233 -11.82 13.12 -21.17
CA ASP A 233 -10.54 13.76 -21.46
C ASP A 233 -10.68 14.99 -22.42
N GLN A 234 -11.82 15.16 -23.06
CA GLN A 234 -12.10 16.26 -23.99
C GLN A 234 -12.72 17.48 -23.31
N TYR A 235 -13.15 17.38 -22.06
CA TYR A 235 -13.83 18.41 -21.28
C TYR A 235 -13.09 18.73 -19.98
#